data_afcd4337159f6d37349d41b6ebca56bc
#
_entry.id   afcd4337159f6d37349d41b6ebca56bc
#
_cell.length_a   1.000
_cell.length_b   1.000
_cell.length_c   1.000
_cell.angle_alpha   90.00
_cell.angle_beta   90.00
_cell.angle_gamma   90.00
#
_symmetry.space_group_name_H-M   'P 1'
#
loop_
_entity.id
_entity.type
_entity.pdbx_description
1 polymer ?
#
loop_
_entity_poly.entity_id
_entity_poly.type
_entity_poly.pdbx_seq_one_letter_code
_entity_poly.pdbx_strand_id
1 'polypeptide(L)'
;MKKTSTVIVASLSFVFAAGATELPRYETFVGYQFTRFNTNLPSTGPFGLVNFGGLSNFDAHGGSAQFIYNFNHWLGLAFDAGAVTNTNLTPLTFTALTGIAIPNLDTTVAHFVAGPRFTWHNESRFKPYAEALFGGAYGTASFRCDPALDTFCGTNPVIGPLSSRVQVSHTVFAMMIGGGLDIKVSRRFFVRPAGFDYYMTRPPTQAVDFFVPGVRSDRNNWRYTAGVVFGFGAQ
;
A
#
# COMPACT_ATOMS: atom_id res chain seq x y z
N MET A 1 -15.75 -27.02 4.83
CA MET A 1 -14.38 -27.31 5.27
C MET A 1 -13.72 -25.99 5.71
N LYS A 2 -13.46 -25.80 7.01
CA LYS A 2 -12.83 -24.58 7.54
C LYS A 2 -11.34 -24.63 7.21
N LYS A 3 -10.84 -23.69 6.39
CA LYS A 3 -9.40 -23.50 6.18
C LYS A 3 -8.85 -22.70 7.36
N THR A 4 -8.13 -23.36 8.22
CA THR A 4 -7.38 -22.75 9.33
C THR A 4 -6.12 -22.11 8.72
N SER A 5 -6.07 -20.78 8.69
CA SER A 5 -4.85 -20.04 8.30
C SER A 5 -3.86 -20.09 9.46
N THR A 6 -2.81 -20.86 9.30
CA THR A 6 -1.69 -20.90 10.24
C THR A 6 -0.84 -19.64 10.07
N VAL A 7 -0.93 -18.73 11.03
CA VAL A 7 -0.04 -17.57 11.12
C VAL A 7 1.28 -18.06 11.70
N ILE A 8 2.34 -18.09 10.89
CA ILE A 8 3.70 -18.36 11.35
C ILE A 8 4.25 -17.06 11.95
N VAL A 9 4.27 -17.01 13.27
CA VAL A 9 4.99 -15.98 14.02
C VAL A 9 6.46 -16.38 14.07
N ALA A 10 7.28 -15.78 13.21
CA ALA A 10 8.74 -15.92 13.29
C ALA A 10 9.24 -15.07 14.47
N SER A 11 9.58 -15.72 15.58
CA SER A 11 10.23 -15.09 16.73
C SER A 11 11.69 -14.79 16.39
N LEU A 12 11.99 -13.53 16.05
CA LEU A 12 13.35 -13.02 15.90
C LEU A 12 13.94 -12.77 17.29
N SER A 13 14.82 -13.66 17.74
CA SER A 13 15.59 -13.47 18.99
C SER A 13 16.72 -12.47 18.74
N PHE A 14 16.55 -11.22 19.20
CA PHE A 14 17.59 -10.21 19.15
C PHE A 14 18.51 -10.30 20.37
N VAL A 15 19.79 -10.51 20.14
CA VAL A 15 20.84 -10.43 21.17
C VAL A 15 21.09 -8.96 21.51
N PHE A 16 20.75 -8.57 22.73
CA PHE A 16 21.01 -7.23 23.25
C PHE A 16 22.48 -7.10 23.69
N ALA A 17 23.32 -6.48 22.89
CA ALA A 17 24.62 -6.00 23.34
C ALA A 17 24.46 -4.57 23.91
N ALA A 18 24.78 -4.39 25.18
CA ALA A 18 24.78 -3.09 25.85
C ALA A 18 26.04 -2.31 25.41
N GLY A 19 25.87 -1.20 24.72
CA GLY A 19 26.94 -0.31 24.28
C GLY A 19 26.47 1.13 24.14
N ALA A 20 27.38 2.07 24.28
CA ALA A 20 27.32 3.52 24.37
C ALA A 20 26.17 4.26 23.63
N THR A 21 26.01 5.55 23.93
CA THR A 21 25.05 6.51 23.33
C THR A 21 25.33 6.84 21.87
N GLU A 22 25.71 5.83 21.08
CA GLU A 22 25.99 5.99 19.66
C GLU A 22 24.69 5.90 18.86
N LEU A 23 24.58 6.72 17.85
CA LEU A 23 23.46 6.72 16.91
C LEU A 23 23.45 5.38 16.16
N PRO A 24 22.29 4.75 15.96
CA PRO A 24 22.24 3.52 15.21
C PRO A 24 22.61 3.79 13.74
N ARG A 25 23.56 3.03 13.22
CA ARG A 25 23.94 3.08 11.81
C ARG A 25 22.85 2.49 10.92
N TYR A 26 22.14 1.50 11.44
CA TYR A 26 21.04 0.82 10.75
C TYR A 26 19.80 0.90 11.59
N GLU A 27 18.68 1.16 10.93
CA GLU A 27 17.37 1.12 11.56
C GLU A 27 16.43 0.25 10.72
N THR A 28 15.55 -0.50 11.37
CA THR A 28 14.51 -1.29 10.72
C THR A 28 13.17 -0.97 11.35
N PHE A 29 12.27 -0.45 10.55
CA PHE A 29 10.87 -0.25 10.92
C PHE A 29 10.04 -1.44 10.44
N VAL A 30 9.08 -1.84 11.26
CA VAL A 30 8.01 -2.77 10.89
C VAL A 30 6.72 -2.27 11.51
N GLY A 31 5.66 -2.20 10.72
CA GLY A 31 4.41 -1.68 11.23
C GLY A 31 3.21 -1.88 10.35
N TYR A 32 2.11 -1.37 10.85
CA TYR A 32 0.85 -1.25 10.16
C TYR A 32 0.92 -0.13 9.14
N GLN A 33 0.26 -0.34 8.01
CA GLN A 33 0.08 0.65 6.96
C GLN A 33 -1.40 0.77 6.61
N PHE A 34 -1.85 2.01 6.52
CA PHE A 34 -3.13 2.40 5.96
C PHE A 34 -2.87 3.26 4.72
N THR A 35 -3.60 3.02 3.64
CA THR A 35 -3.49 3.84 2.43
C THR A 35 -4.89 4.17 1.91
N ARG A 36 -5.13 5.46 1.72
CA ARG A 36 -6.31 5.97 1.04
C ARG A 36 -5.97 6.24 -0.42
N PHE A 37 -6.56 5.46 -1.30
CA PHE A 37 -6.41 5.61 -2.74
C PHE A 37 -7.47 6.52 -3.30
N ASN A 38 -7.03 7.54 -4.06
CA ASN A 38 -7.88 8.44 -4.83
C ASN A 38 -7.73 8.07 -6.31
N THR A 39 -8.75 7.47 -6.89
CA THR A 39 -8.65 6.98 -8.28
C THR A 39 -9.00 8.05 -9.30
N ASN A 40 -9.60 9.17 -8.89
CA ASN A 40 -10.10 10.25 -9.76
C ASN A 40 -11.00 9.75 -10.92
N LEU A 41 -11.62 8.57 -10.73
CA LEU A 41 -12.57 8.05 -11.69
C LEU A 41 -13.87 8.85 -11.60
N PRO A 42 -14.48 9.24 -12.73
CA PRO A 42 -15.81 9.84 -12.70
C PRO A 42 -16.80 8.85 -12.09
N SER A 43 -17.78 9.37 -11.37
CA SER A 43 -18.82 8.52 -10.75
C SER A 43 -19.65 7.75 -11.80
N THR A 44 -19.73 8.30 -13.01
CA THR A 44 -20.45 7.69 -14.14
C THR A 44 -19.55 7.61 -15.36
N GLY A 45 -19.50 6.45 -15.99
CA GLY A 45 -18.79 6.24 -17.26
C GLY A 45 -19.52 6.83 -18.46
N PRO A 46 -18.95 6.62 -19.67
CA PRO A 46 -19.54 7.10 -20.91
C PRO A 46 -20.99 6.64 -21.04
N PHE A 47 -21.86 7.56 -21.46
CA PHE A 47 -23.30 7.33 -21.68
C PHE A 47 -24.10 6.96 -20.42
N GLY A 48 -23.56 7.12 -19.19
CA GLY A 48 -24.25 6.76 -17.95
C GLY A 48 -24.41 5.23 -17.74
N LEU A 49 -23.78 4.42 -18.55
CA LEU A 49 -23.93 2.96 -18.57
C LEU A 49 -23.17 2.24 -17.44
N VAL A 50 -22.13 2.88 -16.90
CA VAL A 50 -21.27 2.30 -15.87
C VAL A 50 -21.17 3.26 -14.71
N ASN A 51 -21.43 2.78 -13.49
CA ASN A 51 -21.24 3.55 -12.28
C ASN A 51 -19.93 3.11 -11.59
N PHE A 52 -18.96 4.04 -11.51
CA PHE A 52 -17.66 3.85 -10.87
C PHE A 52 -17.61 4.39 -9.42
N GLY A 53 -18.75 4.80 -8.86
CA GLY A 53 -18.81 5.50 -7.57
C GLY A 53 -18.10 4.78 -6.42
N GLY A 54 -18.14 3.44 -6.41
CA GLY A 54 -17.45 2.63 -5.41
C GLY A 54 -15.94 2.52 -5.60
N LEU A 55 -15.40 2.93 -6.75
CA LEU A 55 -13.98 2.92 -7.06
C LEU A 55 -13.33 4.30 -7.00
N SER A 56 -14.10 5.38 -6.76
CA SER A 56 -13.57 6.75 -6.77
C SER A 56 -12.56 6.99 -5.66
N ASN A 57 -12.80 6.44 -4.47
CA ASN A 57 -11.89 6.48 -3.34
C ASN A 57 -12.06 5.20 -2.53
N PHE A 58 -10.97 4.55 -2.19
CA PHE A 58 -11.04 3.37 -1.32
C PHE A 58 -9.88 3.34 -0.34
N ASP A 59 -10.14 2.72 0.81
CA ASP A 59 -9.20 2.56 1.89
C ASP A 59 -8.63 1.14 1.85
N ALA A 60 -7.31 1.01 2.03
CA ALA A 60 -6.63 -0.27 2.06
C ALA A 60 -5.73 -0.37 3.29
N HIS A 61 -5.67 -1.56 3.87
CA HIS A 61 -4.97 -1.85 5.11
C HIS A 61 -3.92 -2.93 4.88
N GLY A 62 -2.81 -2.83 5.61
CA GLY A 62 -1.75 -3.82 5.48
C GLY A 62 -0.56 -3.56 6.37
N GLY A 63 0.62 -3.94 5.90
CA GLY A 63 1.86 -3.76 6.62
C GLY A 63 2.97 -3.23 5.74
N SER A 64 3.95 -2.58 6.37
CA SER A 64 5.19 -2.17 5.72
C SER A 64 6.40 -2.43 6.61
N ALA A 65 7.53 -2.59 5.94
CA ALA A 65 8.84 -2.67 6.54
C ALA A 65 9.76 -1.67 5.84
N GLN A 66 10.57 -0.96 6.62
CA GLN A 66 11.52 0.01 6.10
C GLN A 66 12.89 -0.28 6.69
N PHE A 67 13.91 -0.34 5.85
CA PHE A 67 15.31 -0.42 6.25
C PHE A 67 15.97 0.91 5.99
N ILE A 68 16.68 1.45 6.99
CA ILE A 68 17.33 2.75 6.92
C ILE A 68 18.81 2.55 7.21
N TYR A 69 19.66 3.09 6.32
CA TYR A 69 21.10 3.20 6.50
C TYR A 69 21.46 4.67 6.76
N ASN A 70 21.91 5.00 7.96
CA ASN A 70 22.29 6.35 8.35
C ASN A 70 23.77 6.62 7.97
N PHE A 71 24.00 7.56 7.04
CA PHE A 71 25.32 8.01 6.64
C PHE A 71 25.96 8.86 7.73
N ASN A 72 25.14 9.70 8.35
CA ASN A 72 25.51 10.59 9.43
C ASN A 72 24.30 10.84 10.35
N HIS A 73 24.43 11.74 11.34
CA HIS A 73 23.39 12.02 12.33
C HIS A 73 22.10 12.68 11.80
N TRP A 74 22.03 13.07 10.53
CA TRP A 74 20.85 13.71 9.94
C TRP A 74 20.42 13.13 8.60
N LEU A 75 21.32 12.47 7.87
CA LEU A 75 21.04 11.93 6.53
C LEU A 75 21.19 10.42 6.50
N GLY A 76 20.20 9.75 5.97
CA GLY A 76 20.18 8.32 5.68
C GLY A 76 19.59 8.01 4.32
N LEU A 77 19.71 6.76 3.94
CA LEU A 77 19.02 6.15 2.81
C LEU A 77 18.00 5.16 3.33
N ALA A 78 16.74 5.33 2.95
CA ALA A 78 15.65 4.45 3.33
C ALA A 78 15.23 3.56 2.15
N PHE A 79 14.93 2.29 2.44
CA PHE A 79 14.29 1.31 1.55
C PHE A 79 12.99 0.89 2.21
N ASP A 80 11.88 1.13 1.55
CA ASP A 80 10.55 0.83 2.07
C ASP A 80 9.86 -0.19 1.17
N ALA A 81 9.31 -1.23 1.78
CA ALA A 81 8.51 -2.26 1.13
C ALA A 81 7.25 -2.51 1.94
N GLY A 82 6.12 -2.56 1.27
CA GLY A 82 4.86 -2.81 1.93
C GLY A 82 3.79 -3.33 0.99
N ALA A 83 2.72 -3.84 1.59
CA ALA A 83 1.55 -4.26 0.86
C ALA A 83 0.29 -3.93 1.66
N VAL A 84 -0.72 -3.46 0.94
CA VAL A 84 -2.05 -3.17 1.47
C VAL A 84 -3.10 -3.87 0.62
N THR A 85 -4.18 -4.28 1.26
CA THR A 85 -5.30 -4.94 0.58
C THR A 85 -6.63 -4.32 0.99
N ASN A 86 -7.57 -4.35 0.06
CA ASN A 86 -8.99 -4.12 0.33
C ASN A 86 -9.78 -5.27 -0.29
N THR A 87 -10.55 -5.98 0.53
CA THR A 87 -11.35 -7.14 0.13
C THR A 87 -12.83 -6.84 -0.03
N ASN A 88 -13.25 -5.59 0.22
CA ASN A 88 -14.65 -5.16 0.25
C ASN A 88 -14.92 -3.98 -0.69
N LEU A 89 -14.22 -3.88 -1.83
CA LEU A 89 -14.56 -2.85 -2.80
C LEU A 89 -15.95 -3.12 -3.35
N THR A 90 -16.85 -2.14 -3.15
CA THR A 90 -18.22 -2.18 -3.63
C THR A 90 -18.23 -2.31 -5.16
N PRO A 91 -19.04 -3.18 -5.70
CA PRO A 91 -18.95 -3.57 -7.11
C PRO A 91 -19.21 -2.41 -8.06
N LEU A 92 -18.62 -2.52 -9.25
CA LEU A 92 -19.03 -1.78 -10.43
C LEU A 92 -20.47 -2.16 -10.77
N THR A 93 -21.38 -1.20 -10.74
CA THR A 93 -22.77 -1.43 -11.15
C THR A 93 -22.92 -1.02 -12.60
N PHE A 94 -23.14 -1.97 -13.50
CA PHE A 94 -23.55 -1.71 -14.86
C PHE A 94 -25.05 -1.44 -14.89
N THR A 95 -25.44 -0.17 -14.82
CA THR A 95 -26.86 0.22 -14.60
C THR A 95 -27.73 0.11 -15.84
N ALA A 96 -27.15 0.06 -17.05
CA ALA A 96 -27.93 0.36 -18.26
C ALA A 96 -28.37 -0.84 -19.08
N LEU A 97 -27.79 -2.01 -18.95
CA LEU A 97 -28.16 -3.14 -19.83
C LEU A 97 -28.71 -4.35 -19.09
N THR A 98 -28.34 -4.59 -17.84
CA THR A 98 -28.69 -5.86 -17.19
C THR A 98 -28.88 -5.80 -15.67
N GLY A 99 -28.64 -4.68 -15.00
CA GLY A 99 -28.65 -4.64 -13.54
C GLY A 99 -27.51 -5.49 -12.89
N ILE A 100 -26.47 -5.82 -13.66
CA ILE A 100 -25.40 -6.70 -13.23
C ILE A 100 -24.46 -5.94 -12.30
N ALA A 101 -24.41 -6.38 -11.05
CA ALA A 101 -23.39 -5.99 -10.09
C ALA A 101 -22.21 -6.97 -10.19
N ILE A 102 -20.97 -6.48 -10.30
CA ILE A 102 -19.78 -7.33 -10.16
C ILE A 102 -19.51 -7.47 -8.66
N PRO A 103 -19.70 -8.66 -8.07
CA PRO A 103 -19.51 -8.84 -6.64
C PRO A 103 -18.03 -8.83 -6.27
N ASN A 104 -17.72 -8.17 -5.17
CA ASN A 104 -16.47 -8.24 -4.41
C ASN A 104 -15.17 -8.22 -5.23
N LEU A 105 -14.67 -7.01 -5.50
CA LEU A 105 -13.35 -6.79 -6.06
C LEU A 105 -12.30 -6.79 -4.93
N ASP A 106 -11.40 -7.77 -4.94
CA ASP A 106 -10.23 -7.80 -4.08
C ASP A 106 -9.09 -7.04 -4.76
N THR A 107 -8.58 -6.01 -4.10
CA THR A 107 -7.44 -5.23 -4.61
C THR A 107 -6.28 -5.33 -3.64
N THR A 108 -5.10 -5.63 -4.16
CA THR A 108 -3.84 -5.62 -3.40
C THR A 108 -2.85 -4.72 -4.11
N VAL A 109 -2.21 -3.83 -3.36
CA VAL A 109 -1.13 -2.97 -3.86
C VAL A 109 0.11 -3.21 -3.01
N ALA A 110 1.18 -3.67 -3.63
CA ALA A 110 2.51 -3.78 -3.03
C ALA A 110 3.40 -2.67 -3.59
N HIS A 111 4.33 -2.15 -2.80
CA HIS A 111 5.30 -1.16 -3.24
C HIS A 111 6.72 -1.50 -2.78
N PHE A 112 7.69 -1.02 -3.56
CA PHE A 112 9.11 -1.08 -3.27
C PHE A 112 9.72 0.26 -3.68
N VAL A 113 10.15 1.06 -2.72
CA VAL A 113 10.66 2.40 -2.95
C VAL A 113 11.91 2.65 -2.12
N ALA A 114 12.81 3.50 -2.61
CA ALA A 114 14.02 3.87 -1.92
C ALA A 114 14.34 5.36 -2.13
N GLY A 115 15.04 5.97 -1.17
CA GLY A 115 15.45 7.37 -1.31
C GLY A 115 15.99 7.98 -0.03
N PRO A 116 16.33 9.26 -0.07
CA PRO A 116 16.88 9.98 1.07
C PRO A 116 15.86 10.14 2.19
N ARG A 117 16.37 9.98 3.41
CA ARG A 117 15.64 10.25 4.65
C ARG A 117 16.48 11.17 5.51
N PHE A 118 15.87 12.24 6.00
CA PHE A 118 16.41 13.19 6.95
C PHE A 118 15.80 12.93 8.31
N THR A 119 16.61 12.56 9.29
CA THR A 119 16.17 12.31 10.66
C THR A 119 16.85 13.27 11.60
N TRP A 120 16.07 13.98 12.41
CA TRP A 120 16.62 14.92 13.39
C TRP A 120 17.00 14.18 14.66
N HIS A 121 18.24 13.73 14.73
CA HIS A 121 18.79 13.07 15.91
C HIS A 121 19.28 14.12 16.92
N ASN A 122 18.42 14.48 17.83
CA ASN A 122 18.74 15.34 18.98
C ASN A 122 18.78 14.51 20.28
N GLU A 123 19.14 15.12 21.40
CA GLU A 123 19.16 14.48 22.73
C GLU A 123 17.74 14.16 23.24
N SER A 124 16.70 14.73 22.63
CA SER A 124 15.32 14.47 23.00
C SER A 124 14.88 13.04 22.66
N ARG A 125 13.79 12.61 23.29
CA ARG A 125 13.16 11.33 22.95
C ARG A 125 12.43 11.37 21.60
N PHE A 126 12.15 12.54 21.08
CA PHE A 126 11.41 12.75 19.83
C PHE A 126 12.38 12.94 18.67
N LYS A 127 12.26 12.09 17.67
CA LYS A 127 13.08 12.11 16.46
C LYS A 127 12.18 12.31 15.24
N PRO A 128 11.90 13.55 14.87
CA PRO A 128 11.15 13.81 13.64
C PRO A 128 12.01 13.44 12.43
N TYR A 129 11.33 12.97 11.38
CA TYR A 129 12.00 12.69 10.12
C TYR A 129 11.16 13.16 8.94
N ALA A 130 11.85 13.37 7.82
CA ALA A 130 11.24 13.61 6.51
C ALA A 130 11.93 12.71 5.48
N GLU A 131 11.19 12.24 4.49
CA GLU A 131 11.74 11.35 3.46
C GLU A 131 11.13 11.60 2.09
N ALA A 132 11.91 11.28 1.04
CA ALA A 132 11.44 11.28 -0.33
C ALA A 132 11.93 9.99 -1.00
N LEU A 133 10.98 9.10 -1.31
CA LEU A 133 11.25 7.76 -1.79
C LEU A 133 10.68 7.59 -3.20
N PHE A 134 11.41 6.86 -4.06
CA PHE A 134 11.08 6.61 -5.45
C PHE A 134 11.22 5.14 -5.77
N GLY A 135 10.37 4.61 -6.64
CA GLY A 135 10.43 3.22 -7.04
C GLY A 135 9.22 2.76 -7.81
N GLY A 136 8.71 1.58 -7.46
CA GLY A 136 7.58 0.97 -8.13
C GLY A 136 6.48 0.52 -7.17
N ALA A 137 5.28 0.47 -7.70
CA ALA A 137 4.15 -0.20 -7.07
C ALA A 137 3.57 -1.25 -8.01
N TYR A 138 3.20 -2.39 -7.44
CA TYR A 138 2.57 -3.51 -8.13
C TYR A 138 1.14 -3.63 -7.62
N GLY A 139 0.19 -3.35 -8.50
CA GLY A 139 -1.24 -3.47 -8.21
C GLY A 139 -1.81 -4.75 -8.78
N THR A 140 -2.61 -5.47 -8.00
CA THR A 140 -3.38 -6.63 -8.43
C THR A 140 -4.83 -6.42 -8.07
N ALA A 141 -5.70 -6.53 -9.05
CA ALA A 141 -7.14 -6.57 -8.86
C ALA A 141 -7.66 -7.96 -9.27
N SER A 142 -8.46 -8.56 -8.41
CA SER A 142 -9.06 -9.86 -8.69
C SER A 142 -10.52 -9.89 -8.29
N PHE A 143 -11.37 -10.40 -9.15
CA PHE A 143 -12.77 -10.67 -8.86
C PHE A 143 -13.04 -12.16 -8.95
N ARG A 144 -13.94 -12.61 -8.09
CA ARG A 144 -14.43 -14.00 -8.08
C ARG A 144 -15.82 -14.01 -8.66
N CYS A 145 -16.03 -14.81 -9.67
CA CYS A 145 -17.32 -15.19 -10.14
C CYS A 145 -17.78 -16.42 -9.37
N ASP A 146 -18.93 -16.35 -8.72
CA ASP A 146 -19.62 -17.53 -8.16
C ASP A 146 -20.76 -17.92 -9.11
N PRO A 147 -20.62 -19.02 -9.88
CA PRO A 147 -21.65 -19.44 -10.83
C PRO A 147 -23.01 -19.73 -10.18
N ALA A 148 -23.04 -19.99 -8.88
CA ALA A 148 -24.27 -20.29 -8.14
C ALA A 148 -25.05 -19.02 -7.73
N LEU A 149 -24.35 -17.88 -7.62
CA LEU A 149 -24.92 -16.62 -7.17
C LEU A 149 -25.02 -15.58 -8.29
N ASP A 150 -24.19 -15.70 -9.32
CA ASP A 150 -24.06 -14.73 -10.41
C ASP A 150 -24.60 -15.30 -11.74
N THR A 151 -25.81 -14.92 -12.09
CA THR A 151 -26.42 -15.26 -13.39
C THR A 151 -25.54 -14.83 -14.56
N PHE A 152 -24.75 -13.76 -14.40
CA PHE A 152 -23.83 -13.26 -15.40
C PHE A 152 -22.62 -14.17 -15.63
N CYS A 153 -22.06 -14.71 -14.57
CA CYS A 153 -20.90 -15.62 -14.65
C CYS A 153 -21.29 -17.01 -15.17
N GLY A 154 -22.52 -17.46 -14.89
CA GLY A 154 -23.03 -18.77 -15.30
C GLY A 154 -23.55 -18.84 -16.74
N THR A 155 -24.11 -17.75 -17.26
CA THR A 155 -24.77 -17.73 -18.56
C THR A 155 -23.97 -17.11 -19.70
N ASN A 156 -22.86 -16.42 -19.38
CA ASN A 156 -22.05 -15.76 -20.40
C ASN A 156 -21.05 -16.76 -21.03
N PRO A 157 -21.14 -17.06 -22.35
CA PRO A 157 -20.29 -18.03 -23.00
C PRO A 157 -18.82 -17.59 -23.07
N VAL A 158 -18.51 -16.31 -22.84
CA VAL A 158 -17.15 -15.76 -22.84
C VAL A 158 -16.54 -15.79 -21.43
N ILE A 159 -17.34 -15.58 -20.40
CA ILE A 159 -16.90 -15.48 -19.00
C ILE A 159 -17.19 -16.79 -18.23
N GLY A 160 -18.24 -17.52 -18.62
CA GLY A 160 -18.62 -18.80 -18.00
C GLY A 160 -17.51 -19.86 -17.98
N PRO A 161 -16.66 -20.00 -19.03
CA PRO A 161 -15.50 -20.87 -18.96
C PRO A 161 -14.38 -20.37 -18.05
N LEU A 162 -14.39 -19.07 -17.71
CA LEU A 162 -13.46 -18.43 -16.78
C LEU A 162 -13.93 -18.55 -15.32
N SER A 163 -14.56 -19.65 -14.94
CA SER A 163 -15.04 -19.96 -13.57
C SER A 163 -13.94 -19.87 -12.49
N SER A 164 -12.78 -19.40 -12.88
CA SER A 164 -11.64 -19.10 -12.04
C SER A 164 -11.41 -17.60 -12.01
N ARG A 165 -10.89 -17.13 -10.92
CA ARG A 165 -10.43 -15.81 -10.56
C ARG A 165 -9.80 -15.04 -11.74
N VAL A 166 -10.44 -14.00 -12.24
CA VAL A 166 -9.82 -13.09 -13.21
C VAL A 166 -8.91 -12.14 -12.43
N GLN A 167 -7.63 -12.14 -12.79
CA GLN A 167 -6.61 -11.34 -12.15
C GLN A 167 -5.97 -10.41 -13.18
N VAL A 168 -5.96 -9.12 -12.86
CA VAL A 168 -5.25 -8.10 -13.64
C VAL A 168 -4.16 -7.51 -12.76
N SER A 169 -2.94 -7.44 -13.27
CA SER A 169 -1.80 -6.90 -12.55
C SER A 169 -1.02 -5.90 -13.38
N HIS A 170 -0.58 -4.82 -12.75
CA HIS A 170 0.23 -3.78 -13.37
C HIS A 170 1.32 -3.30 -12.42
N THR A 171 2.50 -3.06 -12.99
CA THR A 171 3.59 -2.35 -12.30
C THR A 171 3.60 -0.90 -12.75
N VAL A 172 3.67 0.02 -11.80
CA VAL A 172 3.60 1.46 -12.04
C VAL A 172 4.72 2.16 -11.29
N PHE A 173 5.13 3.33 -11.78
CA PHE A 173 6.03 4.20 -11.02
C PHE A 173 5.33 4.69 -9.73
N ALA A 174 6.07 4.71 -8.63
CA ALA A 174 5.63 5.15 -7.33
C ALA A 174 6.63 6.17 -6.73
N MET A 175 6.08 7.22 -6.11
CA MET A 175 6.84 8.21 -5.35
C MET A 175 6.13 8.45 -4.02
N MET A 176 6.90 8.55 -2.95
CA MET A 176 6.42 8.88 -1.62
C MET A 176 7.20 10.06 -1.07
N ILE A 177 6.51 11.09 -0.60
CA ILE A 177 7.12 12.23 0.07
C ILE A 177 6.35 12.45 1.36
N GLY A 178 7.06 12.42 2.47
CA GLY A 178 6.41 12.56 3.75
C GLY A 178 7.38 12.64 4.91
N GLY A 179 6.87 12.25 6.06
CA GLY A 179 7.65 12.23 7.29
C GLY A 179 6.83 11.77 8.47
N GLY A 180 7.46 11.78 9.62
CA GLY A 180 6.82 11.31 10.84
C GLY A 180 7.64 11.57 12.08
N LEU A 181 7.27 10.86 13.12
CA LEU A 181 7.90 10.98 14.42
C LEU A 181 8.23 9.60 14.98
N ASP A 182 9.51 9.38 15.29
CA ASP A 182 9.98 8.23 16.01
C ASP A 182 10.26 8.63 17.48
N ILE A 183 9.65 7.93 18.44
CA ILE A 183 9.78 8.19 19.87
C ILE A 183 10.70 7.16 20.48
N LYS A 184 11.83 7.59 21.03
CA LYS A 184 12.82 6.73 21.67
C LYS A 184 12.26 6.16 22.99
N VAL A 185 12.12 4.84 23.05
CA VAL A 185 11.71 4.10 24.25
C VAL A 185 12.94 3.53 24.98
N SER A 186 13.91 3.02 24.23
CA SER A 186 15.17 2.53 24.75
C SER A 186 16.33 2.88 23.82
N ARG A 187 17.55 2.44 24.14
CA ARG A 187 18.74 2.72 23.33
C ARG A 187 18.62 2.24 21.88
N ARG A 188 17.88 1.16 21.63
CA ARG A 188 17.74 0.51 20.32
C ARG A 188 16.30 0.37 19.84
N PHE A 189 15.36 0.81 20.63
CA PHE A 189 13.94 0.63 20.36
C PHE A 189 13.23 1.96 20.33
N PHE A 190 12.51 2.21 19.23
CA PHE A 190 11.68 3.39 19.03
C PHE A 190 10.28 2.95 18.63
N VAL A 191 9.30 3.75 18.97
CA VAL A 191 7.92 3.60 18.51
C VAL A 191 7.63 4.71 17.53
N ARG A 192 7.08 4.37 16.37
CA ARG A 192 6.54 5.31 15.40
C ARG A 192 5.04 5.38 15.59
N PRO A 193 4.49 6.37 16.32
CA PRO A 193 3.06 6.53 16.47
C PRO A 193 2.40 6.99 15.18
N ALA A 194 3.11 7.77 14.36
CA ALA A 194 2.60 8.31 13.12
C ALA A 194 3.71 8.61 12.11
N GLY A 195 3.53 8.12 10.90
CA GLY A 195 4.19 8.56 9.69
C GLY A 195 3.10 8.86 8.65
N PHE A 196 3.25 9.98 7.92
CA PHE A 196 2.33 10.41 6.88
C PHE A 196 3.09 10.67 5.60
N ASP A 197 2.65 10.06 4.51
CA ASP A 197 3.26 10.23 3.21
C ASP A 197 2.19 10.58 2.17
N TYR A 198 2.52 11.55 1.35
CA TYR A 198 1.89 11.71 0.06
C TYR A 198 2.42 10.62 -0.87
N TYR A 199 1.54 9.77 -1.32
CA TYR A 199 1.86 8.60 -2.14
C TYR A 199 1.31 8.77 -3.55
N MET A 200 2.16 9.15 -4.50
CA MET A 200 1.82 9.29 -5.90
C MET A 200 2.11 8.00 -6.64
N THR A 201 1.14 7.55 -7.43
CA THR A 201 1.30 6.44 -8.39
C THR A 201 0.92 6.93 -9.78
N ARG A 202 1.68 6.49 -10.79
CA ARG A 202 1.44 6.85 -12.18
C ARG A 202 1.19 5.58 -13.00
N PRO A 203 -0.08 5.12 -13.11
CA PRO A 203 -0.43 3.98 -13.94
C PRO A 203 -0.20 4.30 -15.43
N PRO A 204 0.10 3.29 -16.28
CA PRO A 204 0.23 3.49 -17.71
C PRO A 204 -1.12 3.95 -18.29
N THR A 205 -1.08 5.00 -19.11
CA THR A 205 -2.26 5.64 -19.69
C THR A 205 -3.11 4.69 -20.55
N GLN A 206 -2.50 3.73 -21.21
CA GLN A 206 -3.16 2.83 -22.17
C GLN A 206 -4.26 1.95 -21.56
N ALA A 207 -4.15 1.57 -20.29
CA ALA A 207 -5.16 0.71 -19.66
C ALA A 207 -6.42 1.48 -19.22
N VAL A 208 -6.27 2.76 -18.93
CA VAL A 208 -7.37 3.62 -18.46
C VAL A 208 -8.05 4.33 -19.63
N ASP A 209 -7.28 4.74 -20.64
CA ASP A 209 -7.78 5.46 -21.82
C ASP A 209 -8.73 4.60 -22.68
N PHE A 210 -8.58 3.26 -22.64
CA PHE A 210 -9.51 2.36 -23.34
C PHE A 210 -10.93 2.39 -22.75
N PHE A 211 -11.04 2.52 -21.43
CA PHE A 211 -12.36 2.51 -20.76
C PHE A 211 -12.92 3.91 -20.52
N VAL A 212 -12.04 4.90 -20.28
CA VAL A 212 -12.44 6.29 -19.98
C VAL A 212 -11.40 7.25 -20.58
N PRO A 213 -11.58 7.69 -21.84
CA PRO A 213 -10.65 8.62 -22.49
C PRO A 213 -10.53 9.94 -21.72
N GLY A 214 -9.29 10.43 -21.54
CA GLY A 214 -9.00 11.72 -20.93
C GLY A 214 -8.94 11.76 -19.40
N VAL A 215 -8.98 10.62 -18.72
CA VAL A 215 -8.73 10.56 -17.27
C VAL A 215 -7.23 10.71 -17.00
N ARG A 216 -6.87 11.68 -16.14
CA ARG A 216 -5.48 11.86 -15.71
C ARG A 216 -4.99 10.58 -15.02
N SER A 217 -3.83 10.10 -15.45
CA SER A 217 -3.20 8.88 -14.90
C SER A 217 -2.55 9.09 -13.52
N ASP A 218 -2.29 10.33 -13.13
CA ASP A 218 -1.66 10.64 -11.85
C ASP A 218 -2.66 10.44 -10.70
N ARG A 219 -2.30 9.60 -9.74
CA ARG A 219 -3.13 9.31 -8.57
C ARG A 219 -2.43 9.79 -7.31
N ASN A 220 -3.11 10.64 -6.60
CA ASN A 220 -2.66 11.28 -5.37
C ASN A 220 -3.27 10.55 -4.18
N ASN A 221 -2.48 9.73 -3.53
CA ASN A 221 -2.91 8.91 -2.41
C ASN A 221 -2.27 9.40 -1.11
N TRP A 222 -2.84 9.00 0.01
CA TRP A 222 -2.29 9.28 1.33
C TRP A 222 -1.98 7.96 2.04
N ARG A 223 -0.79 7.89 2.61
CA ARG A 223 -0.33 6.75 3.41
C ARG A 223 -0.12 7.20 4.86
N TYR A 224 -0.60 6.39 5.77
CA TYR A 224 -0.31 6.47 7.20
C TYR A 224 0.42 5.20 7.62
N THR A 225 1.45 5.34 8.47
CA THR A 225 2.19 4.21 9.04
C THR A 225 2.33 4.37 10.55
N ALA A 226 2.22 3.26 11.28
CA ALA A 226 2.48 3.20 12.71
C ALA A 226 3.12 1.86 13.07
N GLY A 227 4.09 1.86 13.98
CA GLY A 227 4.78 0.60 14.32
C GLY A 227 6.00 0.82 15.21
N VAL A 228 6.97 -0.05 15.02
CA VAL A 228 8.19 -0.08 15.83
C VAL A 228 9.43 0.03 14.97
N VAL A 229 10.46 0.68 15.51
CA VAL A 229 11.77 0.84 14.87
C VAL A 229 12.84 0.24 15.77
N PHE A 230 13.71 -0.58 15.19
CA PHE A 230 14.87 -1.15 15.87
C PHE A 230 16.14 -0.57 15.27
N GLY A 231 16.98 0.01 16.13
CA GLY A 231 18.28 0.54 15.75
C GLY A 231 19.41 -0.42 16.13
N PHE A 232 20.39 -0.62 15.25
CA PHE A 232 21.56 -1.47 15.48
C PHE A 232 22.79 -0.95 14.74
N GLY A 233 23.97 -1.43 15.17
CA GLY A 233 25.24 -0.88 14.72
C GLY A 233 25.52 0.49 15.34
N ALA A 234 26.79 0.75 15.65
CA ALA A 234 27.28 2.05 16.10
C ALA A 234 27.80 2.85 14.90
N GLN A 235 27.61 4.17 14.91
CA GLN A 235 28.30 5.09 14.02
C GLN A 235 29.63 5.48 14.62
#